data_75ebd45a8b5c2e0a1a072930c1e05e67
#
_entry.id   75ebd45a8b5c2e0a1a072930c1e05e67
#
_cell.length_a   1.000
_cell.length_b   1.000
_cell.length_c   1.000
_cell.angle_alpha   90.00
_cell.angle_beta   90.00
_cell.angle_gamma   90.00
#
_symmetry.space_group_name_H-M   'P 1'
#
loop_
_entity.id
_entity.type
_entity.pdbx_description
1 polymer ?
#
loop_
_entity_poly.entity_id
_entity_poly.type
_entity_poly.pdbx_seq_one_letter_code
_entity_poly.pdbx_strand_id
1 'polypeptide(L)'
;AIAYPSYQDSVRKSRRAEGRSAMMEVLQQQERYMTQNNTYLPFADTATSSVFKNFSGDSKAKASYWIGSRACSGDIKICVEVFGTPKYTDPDITELTITSTGVKSCTGTKTSVCWN
;
A
#
# COMPACT_ATOMS: atom_id res chain seq x y z
N ALA A 1 -29.22 0.50 -18.12
CA ALA A 1 -28.20 -0.12 -17.28
C ALA A 1 -26.79 0.12 -17.80
N ILE A 2 -26.57 1.28 -18.25
CA ILE A 2 -25.38 1.58 -19.00
C ILE A 2 -24.24 2.02 -18.12
N ALA A 3 -24.55 2.53 -16.94
CA ALA A 3 -23.59 3.12 -16.06
C ALA A 3 -22.85 2.09 -15.18
N TYR A 4 -23.24 0.83 -15.21
CA TYR A 4 -22.72 -0.15 -14.27
C TYR A 4 -21.22 -0.41 -14.41
N PRO A 5 -20.67 -0.66 -15.61
CA PRO A 5 -19.22 -0.82 -15.75
C PRO A 5 -18.45 0.44 -15.35
N SER A 6 -18.95 1.62 -15.70
CA SER A 6 -18.32 2.89 -15.31
C SER A 6 -18.35 3.09 -13.80
N TYR A 7 -19.43 2.68 -13.17
CA TYR A 7 -19.54 2.74 -11.71
C TYR A 7 -18.48 1.83 -11.05
N GLN A 8 -18.32 0.61 -11.55
CA GLN A 8 -17.31 -0.30 -11.02
C GLN A 8 -15.89 0.26 -11.20
N ASP A 9 -15.60 0.86 -12.34
CA ASP A 9 -14.31 1.49 -12.57
C ASP A 9 -14.06 2.64 -11.61
N SER A 10 -15.07 3.45 -11.37
CA SER A 10 -14.96 4.56 -10.41
C SER A 10 -14.70 4.06 -9.00
N VAL A 11 -15.37 2.99 -8.59
CA VAL A 11 -15.17 2.39 -7.27
C VAL A 11 -13.75 1.84 -7.15
N ARG A 12 -13.23 1.15 -8.18
CA ARG A 12 -11.87 0.64 -8.17
C ARG A 12 -10.85 1.77 -8.06
N LYS A 13 -11.03 2.84 -8.82
CA LYS A 13 -10.13 4.00 -8.77
C LYS A 13 -10.13 4.64 -7.39
N SER A 14 -11.29 4.73 -6.77
CA SER A 14 -11.43 5.27 -5.42
C SER A 14 -10.70 4.39 -4.40
N ARG A 15 -10.85 3.07 -4.50
CA ARG A 15 -10.18 2.13 -3.61
C ARG A 15 -8.68 2.15 -3.78
N ARG A 16 -8.19 2.25 -5.03
CA ARG A 16 -6.76 2.37 -5.30
C ARG A 16 -6.19 3.65 -4.71
N ALA A 17 -6.91 4.75 -4.86
CA ALA A 17 -6.49 6.03 -4.28
C ALA A 17 -6.41 5.96 -2.76
N GLU A 18 -7.37 5.30 -2.13
CA GLU A 18 -7.39 5.07 -0.70
C GLU A 18 -6.17 4.24 -0.27
N GLY A 19 -5.86 3.18 -1.01
CA GLY A 19 -4.68 2.36 -0.74
C GLY A 19 -3.38 3.13 -0.89
N ARG A 20 -3.25 3.90 -1.97
CA ARG A 20 -2.06 4.71 -2.20
C ARG A 20 -1.86 5.73 -1.08
N SER A 21 -2.94 6.38 -0.66
CA SER A 21 -2.89 7.36 0.42
C SER A 21 -2.43 6.71 1.73
N ALA A 22 -2.96 5.54 2.06
CA ALA A 22 -2.57 4.80 3.26
C ALA A 22 -1.10 4.39 3.20
N MET A 23 -0.61 3.96 2.03
CA MET A 23 0.79 3.59 1.85
C MET A 23 1.72 4.78 2.04
N MET A 24 1.35 5.94 1.50
CA MET A 24 2.14 7.16 1.69
C MET A 24 2.20 7.57 3.16
N GLU A 25 1.10 7.42 3.87
CA GLU A 25 1.05 7.70 5.29
C GLU A 25 1.98 6.76 6.09
N VAL A 26 1.94 5.48 5.77
CA VAL A 26 2.85 4.50 6.40
C VAL A 26 4.30 4.83 6.08
N LEU A 27 4.60 5.23 4.85
CA LEU A 27 5.96 5.62 4.48
C LEU A 27 6.45 6.79 5.30
N GLN A 28 5.60 7.80 5.53
CA GLN A 28 5.95 8.93 6.39
C GLN A 28 6.22 8.48 7.83
N GLN A 29 5.42 7.55 8.34
CA GLN A 29 5.62 6.99 9.68
C GLN A 29 6.92 6.23 9.75
N GLN A 30 7.29 5.50 8.71
CA GLN A 30 8.57 4.81 8.62
C GLN A 30 9.73 5.79 8.66
N GLU A 31 9.62 6.92 7.99
CA GLU A 31 10.66 7.95 8.01
C GLU A 31 10.85 8.51 9.42
N ARG A 32 9.78 8.76 10.14
CA ARG A 32 9.86 9.20 11.54
C ARG A 32 10.50 8.13 12.43
N TYR A 33 10.12 6.89 12.21
CA TYR A 33 10.69 5.76 12.96
C TYR A 33 12.20 5.67 12.72
N MET A 34 12.62 5.80 11.47
CA MET A 34 14.04 5.80 11.11
C MET A 34 14.80 6.92 11.84
N THR A 35 14.23 8.11 11.91
CA THR A 35 14.85 9.24 12.61
C THR A 35 15.08 8.94 14.09
N GLN A 36 14.15 8.23 14.70
CA GLN A 36 14.21 7.94 16.15
C GLN A 36 15.00 6.67 16.47
N ASN A 37 15.00 5.70 15.56
CA ASN A 37 15.51 4.35 15.87
C ASN A 37 16.65 3.90 14.96
N ASN A 38 17.04 4.71 13.98
CA ASN A 38 18.10 4.43 13.01
C ASN A 38 17.84 3.18 12.18
N THR A 39 16.59 2.81 12.01
CA THR A 39 16.17 1.69 11.16
C THR A 39 14.72 1.85 10.78
N TYR A 40 14.36 1.34 9.61
CA TYR A 40 12.94 1.14 9.27
C TYR A 40 12.44 -0.13 9.96
N LEU A 41 11.13 -0.27 10.02
CA LEU A 41 10.48 -1.40 10.69
C LEU A 41 9.69 -2.23 9.68
N PRO A 42 10.09 -3.48 9.42
CA PRO A 42 9.27 -4.36 8.58
C PRO A 42 8.07 -4.86 9.38
N PHE A 43 6.93 -4.98 8.71
CA PHE A 43 5.75 -5.59 9.32
C PHE A 43 4.91 -6.26 8.24
N ALA A 44 4.25 -7.36 8.62
CA ALA A 44 3.41 -8.11 7.69
C ALA A 44 2.04 -7.45 7.58
N ASP A 45 1.47 -7.48 6.38
CA ASP A 45 0.13 -6.96 6.13
C ASP A 45 -0.95 -7.83 6.81
N THR A 46 -0.61 -9.06 7.18
CA THR A 46 -1.51 -9.98 7.88
C THR A 46 -1.38 -9.90 9.40
N ALA A 47 -0.50 -9.05 9.92
CA ALA A 47 -0.29 -8.93 11.37
C ALA A 47 -1.57 -8.49 12.08
N THR A 48 -1.87 -9.13 13.21
CA THR A 48 -3.04 -8.75 14.01
C THR A 48 -2.80 -7.48 14.81
N SER A 49 -1.53 -7.19 15.10
CA SER A 49 -1.15 -5.91 15.69
C SER A 49 0.20 -5.50 15.12
N SER A 50 0.38 -4.21 14.90
CA SER A 50 1.63 -3.67 14.40
C SER A 50 1.79 -2.25 14.92
N VAL A 51 3.04 -1.77 14.90
CA VAL A 51 3.33 -0.39 15.30
C VAL A 51 2.65 0.59 14.35
N PHE A 52 2.57 0.22 13.08
CA PHE A 52 1.92 1.04 12.07
C PHE A 52 0.60 0.42 11.64
N LYS A 53 -0.28 1.26 11.14
CA LYS A 53 -1.56 0.83 10.61
C LYS A 53 -1.33 -0.01 9.35
N ASN A 54 -1.84 -1.23 9.34
CA ASN A 54 -1.63 -2.16 8.23
C ASN A 54 -2.85 -2.33 7.32
N PHE A 55 -3.69 -1.32 7.25
CA PHE A 55 -4.89 -1.33 6.39
C PHE A 55 -5.20 0.09 5.94
N SER A 56 -5.96 0.22 4.85
CA SER A 56 -6.41 1.51 4.35
C SER A 56 -7.75 1.89 4.98
N GLY A 57 -8.00 3.20 5.11
CA GLY A 57 -9.26 3.72 5.61
C GLY A 57 -9.36 3.70 7.13
N ASP A 58 -10.58 3.83 7.64
CA ASP A 58 -10.85 4.01 9.06
C ASP A 58 -11.03 2.70 9.83
N SER A 59 -11.33 1.61 9.12
CA SER A 59 -11.68 0.34 9.75
C SER A 59 -11.02 -0.80 9.00
N LYS A 60 -10.41 -1.70 9.74
CA LYS A 60 -9.78 -2.88 9.17
C LYS A 60 -10.78 -3.74 8.41
N ALA A 61 -12.00 -3.85 8.93
CA ALA A 61 -13.05 -4.66 8.30
C ALA A 61 -13.52 -4.07 6.97
N LYS A 62 -13.49 -2.75 6.85
CA LYS A 62 -13.96 -2.05 5.64
C LYS A 62 -12.83 -1.59 4.74
N ALA A 63 -11.59 -1.91 5.11
CA ALA A 63 -10.43 -1.44 4.35
C ALA A 63 -10.42 -2.04 2.95
N SER A 64 -9.91 -1.26 2.00
CA SER A 64 -9.73 -1.71 0.61
C SER A 64 -8.41 -2.42 0.41
N TYR A 65 -7.40 -2.11 1.24
CA TYR A 65 -6.05 -2.64 1.09
C TYR A 65 -5.48 -3.09 2.42
N TRP A 66 -4.73 -4.18 2.38
CA TRP A 66 -3.78 -4.56 3.43
C TRP A 66 -2.45 -3.86 3.16
N ILE A 67 -1.81 -3.34 4.20
CA ILE A 67 -0.55 -2.60 4.07
C ILE A 67 0.52 -3.29 4.91
N GLY A 68 1.70 -3.43 4.34
CA GLY A 68 2.86 -3.97 5.06
C GLY A 68 4.14 -3.29 4.58
N SER A 69 5.26 -3.69 5.15
CA SER A 69 6.57 -3.18 4.73
C SER A 69 7.64 -4.25 4.85
N ARG A 70 8.66 -4.10 4.01
CA ARG A 70 9.78 -5.04 3.95
C ARG A 70 11.01 -4.29 3.45
N ALA A 71 12.18 -4.88 3.60
CA ALA A 71 13.40 -4.31 3.01
C ALA A 71 13.27 -4.28 1.48
N CYS A 72 13.80 -3.23 0.86
CA CYS A 72 13.78 -3.12 -0.61
C CYS A 72 14.59 -4.24 -1.25
N SER A 73 15.85 -4.31 -0.87
CA SER A 73 16.78 -5.36 -1.25
C SER A 73 17.98 -5.19 -0.33
N GLY A 74 18.23 -6.15 0.52
CA GLY A 74 19.34 -6.07 1.47
C GLY A 74 18.90 -5.52 2.82
N ASP A 75 19.57 -4.48 3.31
CA ASP A 75 19.42 -4.03 4.70
C ASP A 75 18.21 -3.12 4.89
N ILE A 76 17.32 -3.50 5.81
CA ILE A 76 16.15 -2.69 6.18
C ILE A 76 16.55 -1.32 6.73
N LYS A 77 17.77 -1.17 7.24
CA LYS A 77 18.25 0.12 7.74
C LYS A 77 18.50 1.13 6.63
N ILE A 78 18.66 0.67 5.40
CA ILE A 78 18.97 1.52 4.27
C ILE A 78 17.75 1.86 3.44
N CYS A 79 16.85 0.88 3.25
CA CYS A 79 15.71 1.07 2.35
C CYS A 79 14.55 0.21 2.80
N VAL A 80 13.35 0.82 2.85
CA VAL A 80 12.11 0.11 3.13
C VAL A 80 11.17 0.23 1.92
N GLU A 81 10.46 -0.85 1.64
CA GLU A 81 9.41 -0.89 0.63
C GLU A 81 8.08 -1.11 1.33
N VAL A 82 7.18 -0.15 1.16
CA VAL A 82 5.80 -0.29 1.64
C VAL A 82 4.99 -0.91 0.51
N PHE A 83 4.22 -1.95 0.82
CA PHE A 83 3.40 -2.63 -0.17
C PHE A 83 1.94 -2.64 0.27
N GLY A 84 1.06 -2.63 -0.72
CA GLY A 84 -0.38 -2.69 -0.50
C GLY A 84 -1.01 -3.77 -1.37
N THR A 85 -1.80 -4.65 -0.75
CA THR A 85 -2.48 -5.75 -1.42
C THR A 85 -3.98 -5.52 -1.37
N PRO A 86 -4.69 -5.52 -2.52
CA PRO A 86 -6.14 -5.32 -2.51
C PRO A 86 -6.85 -6.41 -1.72
N LYS A 87 -7.80 -6.01 -0.89
CA LYS A 87 -8.71 -6.93 -0.20
C LYS A 87 -9.90 -7.32 -1.07
N TYR A 88 -10.15 -6.52 -2.10
CA TYR A 88 -11.24 -6.75 -3.05
C TYR A 88 -10.66 -7.36 -4.34
N THR A 89 -11.53 -7.84 -5.22
CA THR A 89 -11.10 -8.33 -6.51
C THR A 89 -10.76 -7.18 -7.43
N ASP A 90 -9.50 -7.03 -7.76
CA ASP A 90 -9.02 -6.04 -8.72
C ASP A 90 -8.38 -6.80 -9.88
N PRO A 91 -9.00 -6.77 -11.07
CA PRO A 91 -8.47 -7.51 -12.21
C PRO A 91 -7.17 -6.94 -12.77
N ASP A 92 -6.82 -5.71 -12.43
CA ASP A 92 -5.70 -5.00 -13.03
C ASP A 92 -4.45 -4.99 -12.15
N ILE A 93 -4.61 -5.05 -10.82
CA ILE A 93 -3.53 -4.84 -9.88
C ILE A 93 -3.49 -5.96 -8.85
N THR A 94 -2.30 -6.51 -8.63
CA THR A 94 -2.05 -7.52 -7.60
C THR A 94 -1.44 -6.92 -6.34
N GLU A 95 -0.51 -5.96 -6.51
CA GLU A 95 0.18 -5.34 -5.38
C GLU A 95 0.71 -3.98 -5.81
N LEU A 96 0.58 -2.99 -4.94
CA LEU A 96 1.20 -1.68 -5.10
C LEU A 96 2.44 -1.61 -4.21
N THR A 97 3.49 -0.93 -4.67
CA THR A 97 4.71 -0.73 -3.88
C THR A 97 5.23 0.69 -4.01
N ILE A 98 5.84 1.17 -2.93
CA ILE A 98 6.61 2.41 -2.93
C ILE A 98 7.79 2.26 -1.97
N THR A 99 8.96 2.70 -2.40
CA THR A 99 10.17 2.60 -1.59
C THR A 99 10.49 3.93 -0.91
N SER A 100 11.34 3.87 0.11
CA SER A 100 11.83 5.07 0.79
C SER A 100 12.66 5.96 -0.13
N THR A 101 13.15 5.41 -1.24
CA THR A 101 13.87 6.18 -2.26
C THR A 101 12.95 6.83 -3.28
N GLY A 102 11.63 6.63 -3.15
CA GLY A 102 10.64 7.26 -4.02
C GLY A 102 10.26 6.46 -5.26
N VAL A 103 10.69 5.21 -5.37
CA VAL A 103 10.35 4.38 -6.51
C VAL A 103 8.94 3.81 -6.31
N LYS A 104 8.03 4.14 -7.22
CA LYS A 104 6.66 3.66 -7.22
C LYS A 104 6.54 2.55 -8.26
N SER A 105 5.95 1.42 -7.88
CA SER A 105 5.81 0.28 -8.76
C SER A 105 4.57 -0.52 -8.40
N CYS A 106 4.29 -1.54 -9.20
CA CYS A 106 3.20 -2.47 -8.90
C CYS A 106 3.34 -3.72 -9.74
N THR A 107 2.56 -4.73 -9.37
CA THR A 107 2.41 -5.95 -10.15
C THR A 107 0.94 -6.11 -10.54
N GLY A 108 0.70 -6.83 -11.63
CA GLY A 108 -0.65 -7.06 -12.14
C GLY A 108 -0.66 -7.08 -13.64
N THR A 109 -1.86 -7.08 -14.21
CA THR A 109 -2.04 -7.14 -15.67
C THR A 109 -2.04 -5.75 -16.31
N LYS A 110 -2.25 -4.70 -15.53
CA LYS A 110 -2.36 -3.34 -16.07
C LYS A 110 -1.65 -2.34 -15.17
N THR A 111 -0.32 -2.36 -15.26
CA THR A 111 0.53 -1.58 -14.35
C THR A 111 0.43 -0.07 -14.54
N SER A 112 -0.10 0.38 -15.69
CA SER A 112 -0.23 1.81 -15.97
C SER A 112 -1.24 2.53 -15.08
N VAL A 113 -2.14 1.81 -14.40
CA VAL A 113 -3.19 2.43 -13.57
C VAL A 113 -2.85 2.46 -12.08
N CYS A 114 -1.68 1.93 -11.69
CA CYS A 114 -1.34 1.72 -10.29
C CYS A 114 -1.18 3.03 -9.52
N TRP A 115 -0.48 3.98 -10.09
CA TRP A 115 -0.10 5.21 -9.39
C TRP A 115 -0.64 6.46 -10.06
N ASN A 116 -1.65 6.30 -10.87
CA ASN A 116 -2.30 7.45 -11.54
C ASN A 116 -3.49 7.94 -10.76
#